data_6796d3a31537f9a208a9d6566fe6a43b
#
_entry.id   6796d3a31537f9a208a9d6566fe6a43b
#
_cell.length_a   1.000
_cell.length_b   1.000
_cell.length_c   1.000
_cell.angle_alpha   90.00
_cell.angle_beta   90.00
_cell.angle_gamma   90.00
#
_symmetry.space_group_name_H-M   'P 1'
#
loop_
_entity.id
_entity.type
_entity.pdbx_description
1 polymer ?
#
loop_
_entity_poly.entity_id
_entity_poly.type
_entity_poly.pdbx_seq_one_letter_code
_entity_poly.pdbx_strand_id
1 'polypeptide(L)'
;MRNPVRGPSRVLGVGDADGVTFKTCSTCNGAGQVQQVTNTILGQMRTAATCSTCNGSGKVVDQKPSGVGSDGLDRKEEVVSVNIPAGVQDGMQLRVGNKGNEVLGGVAGDLIVLIEEIQHDHLTRDGENLHYELNLSFPDAALGTQVEIPTVNGIVKIGIDSGTQ
;
A
#
# COMPACT_ATOMS: atom_id res chain seq x y z
N MET A 1 -19.72 -2.82 -11.99
CA MET A 1 -18.81 -3.82 -12.60
C MET A 1 -17.63 -4.03 -11.66
N ARG A 2 -17.35 -5.25 -11.28
CA ARG A 2 -16.25 -5.56 -10.39
C ARG A 2 -15.07 -5.96 -11.27
N ASN A 3 -14.11 -5.05 -11.47
CA ASN A 3 -12.84 -5.48 -12.03
C ASN A 3 -12.15 -6.35 -10.97
N PRO A 4 -11.83 -7.61 -11.28
CA PRO A 4 -11.05 -8.42 -10.38
C PRO A 4 -9.63 -7.87 -10.38
N VAL A 5 -9.24 -7.22 -9.29
CA VAL A 5 -7.83 -7.01 -9.00
C VAL A 5 -7.20 -8.39 -8.89
N ARG A 6 -6.45 -8.80 -9.90
CA ARG A 6 -5.72 -10.06 -9.90
C ARG A 6 -4.51 -9.91 -9.00
N GLY A 7 -4.56 -10.55 -7.88
CA GLY A 7 -3.42 -10.86 -7.03
C GLY A 7 -3.77 -10.67 -5.56
N PRO A 8 -3.43 -11.61 -4.69
CA PRO A 8 -3.41 -11.34 -3.27
C PRO A 8 -2.35 -10.27 -3.05
N SER A 9 -2.76 -9.08 -2.67
CA SER A 9 -1.84 -8.08 -2.15
C SER A 9 -1.31 -8.62 -0.82
N ARG A 10 -0.15 -9.28 -0.87
CA ARG A 10 0.55 -9.71 0.34
C ARG A 10 1.17 -8.47 0.95
N VAL A 11 0.65 -8.07 2.08
CA VAL A 11 1.22 -6.97 2.85
C VAL A 11 2.05 -7.59 3.96
N LEU A 12 3.32 -7.20 4.05
CA LEU A 12 4.14 -7.52 5.18
C LEU A 12 3.74 -6.60 6.32
N GLY A 13 2.88 -7.07 7.22
CA GLY A 13 2.47 -6.36 8.42
C GLY A 13 3.44 -6.59 9.57
N VAL A 14 3.58 -5.59 10.42
CA VAL A 14 4.29 -5.70 11.69
C VAL A 14 3.25 -5.51 12.78
N GLY A 15 3.09 -6.51 13.65
CA GLY A 15 2.13 -6.48 14.73
C GLY A 15 2.71 -6.95 16.05
N ASP A 16 1.97 -6.75 17.13
CA ASP A 16 2.32 -7.25 18.45
C ASP A 16 2.38 -8.79 18.43
N ALA A 17 3.50 -9.34 18.89
CA ALA A 17 3.66 -10.79 18.97
C ALA A 17 3.06 -11.34 20.25
N ASP A 18 2.23 -12.38 20.12
CA ASP A 18 1.69 -13.11 21.27
C ASP A 18 2.81 -13.75 22.12
N GLY A 19 2.72 -13.59 23.44
CA GLY A 19 3.67 -14.20 24.37
C GLY A 19 4.95 -13.42 24.60
N VAL A 20 5.06 -12.17 24.12
CA VAL A 20 6.15 -11.27 24.46
C VAL A 20 5.89 -10.62 25.80
N THR A 21 6.87 -10.70 26.70
CA THR A 21 6.84 -9.99 27.98
C THR A 21 7.81 -8.83 27.97
N PHE A 22 7.41 -7.75 28.61
CA PHE A 22 8.20 -6.51 28.68
C PHE A 22 8.58 -6.22 30.12
N LYS A 23 9.79 -5.69 30.29
CA LYS A 23 10.25 -5.11 31.54
C LYS A 23 10.57 -3.64 31.39
N THR A 24 10.52 -2.91 32.48
CA THR A 24 10.90 -1.50 32.50
C THR A 24 12.36 -1.35 32.11
N CYS A 25 12.64 -0.43 31.19
CA CYS A 25 14.00 -0.14 30.75
C CYS A 25 14.86 0.37 31.93
N SER A 26 15.91 -0.35 32.26
CA SER A 26 16.82 0.01 33.36
C SER A 26 17.63 1.26 33.10
N THR A 27 17.87 1.62 31.84
CA THR A 27 18.67 2.78 31.45
C THR A 27 17.93 4.10 31.68
N CYS A 28 16.63 4.13 31.41
CA CYS A 28 15.79 5.33 31.59
C CYS A 28 14.73 5.18 32.69
N ASN A 29 14.69 4.05 33.38
CA ASN A 29 13.70 3.72 34.42
C ASN A 29 12.25 3.94 33.97
N GLY A 30 11.97 3.61 32.70
CA GLY A 30 10.64 3.76 32.10
C GLY A 30 10.33 5.13 31.50
N ALA A 31 11.19 6.13 31.69
CA ALA A 31 10.95 7.48 31.19
C ALA A 31 11.07 7.64 29.66
N GLY A 32 11.64 6.68 28.95
CA GLY A 32 11.89 6.74 27.50
C GLY A 32 12.99 7.71 27.09
N GLN A 33 13.46 8.56 28.00
CA GLN A 33 14.47 9.58 27.76
C GLN A 33 15.58 9.50 28.82
N VAL A 34 16.79 9.88 28.40
CA VAL A 34 17.94 10.01 29.30
C VAL A 34 18.46 11.45 29.27
N GLN A 35 18.88 11.95 30.41
CA GLN A 35 19.52 13.26 30.46
C GLN A 35 20.98 13.14 30.05
N GLN A 36 21.34 13.83 29.00
CA GLN A 36 22.72 13.95 28.52
C GLN A 36 23.25 15.31 28.93
N VAL A 37 24.39 15.29 29.62
CA VAL A 37 25.09 16.50 29.99
C VAL A 37 26.19 16.75 28.96
N THR A 38 26.08 17.85 28.24
CA THR A 38 27.07 18.30 27.26
C THR A 38 27.80 19.52 27.81
N ASN A 39 29.11 19.44 27.88
CA ASN A 39 29.96 20.57 28.25
C ASN A 39 30.15 21.48 27.05
N THR A 40 29.69 22.72 27.15
CA THR A 40 29.86 23.75 26.14
C THR A 40 30.76 24.86 26.68
N ILE A 41 31.24 25.75 25.82
CA ILE A 41 32.05 26.93 26.20
C ILE A 41 31.31 27.90 27.14
N LEU A 42 29.98 27.76 27.21
CA LEU A 42 29.10 28.57 28.06
C LEU A 42 28.69 27.85 29.36
N GLY A 43 29.22 26.64 29.59
CA GLY A 43 28.91 25.83 30.77
C GLY A 43 28.27 24.48 30.43
N GLN A 44 27.80 23.79 31.47
CA GLN A 44 27.13 22.50 31.33
C GLN A 44 25.68 22.68 30.89
N MET A 45 25.31 22.04 29.77
CA MET A 45 23.97 22.00 29.26
C MET A 45 23.37 20.62 29.44
N ARG A 46 22.18 20.55 30.04
CA ARG A 46 21.42 19.29 30.17
C ARG A 46 20.37 19.22 29.09
N THR A 47 20.50 18.24 28.22
CA THR A 47 19.50 17.96 27.16
C THR A 47 18.88 16.60 27.40
N ALA A 48 17.59 16.48 27.13
CA ALA A 48 16.88 15.21 27.10
C ALA A 48 17.11 14.57 25.74
N ALA A 49 17.69 13.38 25.73
CA ALA A 49 17.86 12.57 24.53
C ALA A 49 17.02 11.30 24.63
N THR A 50 16.53 10.81 23.50
CA THR A 50 15.81 9.54 23.44
C THR A 50 16.70 8.41 23.95
N CYS A 51 16.17 7.56 24.83
CA CYS A 51 16.92 6.43 25.36
C CYS A 51 17.26 5.44 24.23
N SER A 52 18.53 5.21 23.97
CA SER A 52 19.00 4.31 22.92
C SER A 52 18.69 2.83 23.20
N THR A 53 18.48 2.46 24.47
CA THR A 53 18.20 1.07 24.87
C THR A 53 16.75 0.67 24.56
N CYS A 54 15.81 1.57 24.74
CA CYS A 54 14.38 1.30 24.51
C CYS A 54 13.78 2.13 23.37
N ASN A 55 14.61 2.91 22.67
CA ASN A 55 14.19 3.79 21.57
C ASN A 55 12.97 4.67 21.91
N GLY A 56 12.89 5.11 23.16
CA GLY A 56 11.82 6.00 23.62
C GLY A 56 10.61 5.29 24.23
N SER A 57 10.45 3.97 24.10
CA SER A 57 9.29 3.22 24.60
C SER A 57 9.23 3.09 26.13
N GLY A 58 10.35 3.28 26.81
CA GLY A 58 10.46 3.08 28.26
C GLY A 58 10.49 1.60 28.71
N LYS A 59 10.28 0.67 27.76
CA LYS A 59 10.21 -0.78 28.02
C LYS A 59 11.19 -1.51 27.11
N VAL A 60 11.70 -2.64 27.57
CA VAL A 60 12.52 -3.57 26.77
C VAL A 60 11.93 -4.96 26.83
N VAL A 61 12.10 -5.73 25.78
CA VAL A 61 11.64 -7.11 25.71
C VAL A 61 12.39 -7.95 26.72
N ASP A 62 11.70 -8.69 27.58
CA ASP A 62 12.28 -9.59 28.55
C ASP A 62 12.30 -11.04 28.04
N GLN A 63 11.17 -11.55 27.59
CA GLN A 63 11.06 -12.86 26.97
C GLN A 63 10.34 -12.73 25.64
N LYS A 64 10.86 -13.42 24.62
CA LYS A 64 10.28 -13.43 23.28
C LYS A 64 10.27 -14.84 22.70
N PRO A 65 9.22 -15.23 21.95
CA PRO A 65 9.22 -16.45 21.15
C PRO A 65 10.29 -16.42 20.05
N SER A 66 10.64 -17.59 19.53
CA SER A 66 11.54 -17.69 18.38
C SER A 66 10.89 -17.05 17.13
N GLY A 67 11.61 -16.16 16.47
CA GLY A 67 11.13 -15.45 15.27
C GLY A 67 10.72 -13.99 15.49
N VAL A 68 10.49 -13.57 16.72
CA VAL A 68 10.13 -12.19 17.08
C VAL A 68 11.37 -11.30 17.10
N GLY A 69 11.25 -10.09 16.57
CA GLY A 69 12.32 -9.09 16.57
C GLY A 69 12.76 -8.66 17.96
N SER A 70 13.86 -7.91 18.04
CA SER A 70 14.34 -7.31 19.31
C SER A 70 13.41 -6.21 19.83
N ASP A 71 12.54 -5.73 19.00
CA ASP A 71 11.50 -4.72 19.24
C ASP A 71 10.18 -5.32 19.80
N GLY A 72 10.09 -6.65 19.89
CA GLY A 72 8.89 -7.35 20.37
C GLY A 72 7.80 -7.47 19.32
N LEU A 73 8.10 -7.12 18.06
CA LEU A 73 7.15 -7.15 16.95
C LEU A 73 7.39 -8.39 16.08
N ASP A 74 6.31 -8.98 15.60
CA ASP A 74 6.31 -10.08 14.64
C ASP A 74 5.98 -9.56 13.25
N ARG A 75 6.61 -10.15 12.23
CA ARG A 75 6.35 -9.83 10.83
C ARG A 75 5.54 -10.93 10.20
N LYS A 76 4.29 -10.63 9.91
CA LYS A 76 3.34 -11.56 9.29
C LYS A 76 2.89 -11.06 7.93
N GLU A 77 2.72 -12.00 7.00
CA GLU A 77 2.04 -11.72 5.74
C GLU A 77 0.54 -11.85 5.96
N GLU A 78 -0.20 -10.79 5.70
CA GLU A 78 -1.67 -10.78 5.75
C GLU A 78 -2.24 -10.47 4.37
N VAL A 79 -3.30 -11.17 4.00
CA VAL A 79 -4.06 -10.88 2.79
C VAL A 79 -5.13 -9.86 3.13
N VAL A 80 -5.00 -8.66 2.58
CA VAL A 80 -5.95 -7.58 2.79
C VAL A 80 -6.87 -7.45 1.59
N SER A 81 -8.18 -7.51 1.83
CA SER A 81 -9.19 -7.24 0.81
C SER A 81 -9.42 -5.74 0.70
N VAL A 82 -9.17 -5.19 -0.48
CA VAL A 82 -9.37 -3.76 -0.77
C VAL A 82 -10.56 -3.61 -1.71
N ASN A 83 -11.52 -2.77 -1.34
CA ASN A 83 -12.64 -2.45 -2.20
C ASN A 83 -12.26 -1.25 -3.10
N ILE A 84 -12.15 -1.51 -4.40
CA ILE A 84 -11.78 -0.50 -5.39
C ILE A 84 -13.06 0.08 -5.98
N PRO A 85 -13.33 1.39 -5.81
CA PRO A 85 -14.50 2.04 -6.40
C PRO A 85 -14.36 2.12 -7.93
N ALA A 86 -15.48 2.25 -8.63
CA ALA A 86 -15.48 2.49 -10.06
C ALA A 86 -14.91 3.89 -10.37
N GLY A 87 -14.23 4.03 -11.51
CA GLY A 87 -13.66 5.31 -11.94
C GLY A 87 -12.28 5.65 -11.35
N VAL A 88 -11.64 4.71 -10.66
CA VAL A 88 -10.28 4.88 -10.15
C VAL A 88 -9.31 5.15 -11.30
N GLN A 89 -8.38 6.06 -11.10
CA GLN A 89 -7.34 6.45 -12.06
C GLN A 89 -5.96 6.07 -11.53
N ASP A 90 -5.01 6.06 -12.45
CA ASP A 90 -3.59 5.87 -12.12
C ASP A 90 -3.11 6.90 -11.09
N GLY A 91 -2.27 6.48 -10.17
CA GLY A 91 -1.74 7.32 -9.10
C GLY A 91 -2.70 7.61 -7.94
N MET A 92 -3.97 7.16 -8.01
CA MET A 92 -4.89 7.32 -6.88
C MET A 92 -4.49 6.47 -5.68
N GLN A 93 -4.69 7.03 -4.49
CA GLN A 93 -4.39 6.37 -3.22
C GLN A 93 -5.68 5.98 -2.50
N LEU A 94 -5.76 4.72 -2.11
CA LEU A 94 -6.84 4.20 -1.28
C LEU A 94 -6.32 3.97 0.14
N ARG A 95 -7.04 4.48 1.12
CA ARG A 95 -6.72 4.29 2.54
C ARG A 95 -7.55 3.15 3.11
N VAL A 96 -6.88 2.16 3.69
CA VAL A 96 -7.50 1.07 4.42
C VAL A 96 -7.17 1.24 5.90
N GLY A 97 -8.17 1.56 6.70
CA GLY A 97 -8.00 1.85 8.13
C GLY A 97 -7.54 0.62 8.93
N ASN A 98 -6.66 0.83 9.89
CA ASN A 98 -6.17 -0.15 10.85
C ASN A 98 -5.56 -1.42 10.21
N LYS A 99 -4.99 -1.30 9.00
CA LYS A 99 -4.30 -2.38 8.26
C LYS A 99 -2.83 -2.06 7.97
N GLY A 100 -2.31 -1.00 8.55
CA GLY A 100 -0.89 -0.66 8.54
C GLY A 100 -0.12 -1.36 9.67
N ASN A 101 1.11 -0.96 9.84
CA ASN A 101 1.98 -1.48 10.90
C ASN A 101 1.47 -1.07 12.29
N GLU A 102 1.62 -1.98 13.23
CA GLU A 102 1.37 -1.71 14.64
C GLU A 102 2.65 -1.23 15.34
N VAL A 103 2.48 -0.41 16.34
CA VAL A 103 3.54 -0.03 17.27
C VAL A 103 3.22 -0.60 18.65
N LEU A 104 4.26 -0.97 19.36
CA LEU A 104 4.16 -1.61 20.66
C LEU A 104 3.22 -0.86 21.62
N GLY A 105 2.13 -1.50 22.02
CA GLY A 105 1.12 -0.90 22.90
C GLY A 105 0.35 0.27 22.28
N GLY A 106 0.38 0.41 20.96
CA GLY A 106 -0.32 1.43 20.18
C GLY A 106 -1.49 0.86 19.37
N VAL A 107 -2.03 1.69 18.52
CA VAL A 107 -3.07 1.32 17.56
C VAL A 107 -2.42 1.13 16.19
N ALA A 108 -2.88 0.12 15.44
CA ALA A 108 -2.43 -0.10 14.07
C ALA A 108 -2.66 1.15 13.21
N GLY A 109 -1.66 1.47 12.40
CA GLY A 109 -1.76 2.55 11.43
C GLY A 109 -2.67 2.19 10.25
N ASP A 110 -2.78 3.08 9.29
CA ASP A 110 -3.51 2.83 8.07
C ASP A 110 -2.59 2.32 6.96
N LEU A 111 -3.14 1.45 6.13
CA LEU A 111 -2.49 1.00 4.91
C LEU A 111 -2.87 1.93 3.76
N ILE A 112 -1.88 2.48 3.09
CA ILE A 112 -2.07 3.26 1.86
C ILE A 112 -1.79 2.36 0.67
N VAL A 113 -2.79 2.19 -0.19
CA VAL A 113 -2.70 1.42 -1.42
C VAL A 113 -2.61 2.39 -2.59
N LEU A 114 -1.51 2.36 -3.31
CA LEU A 114 -1.33 3.13 -4.54
C LEU A 114 -1.88 2.30 -5.72
N ILE A 115 -2.74 2.91 -6.52
CA ILE A 115 -3.28 2.30 -7.73
C ILE A 115 -2.34 2.60 -8.88
N GLU A 116 -1.98 1.57 -9.62
CA GLU A 116 -1.21 1.66 -10.84
C GLU A 116 -2.01 1.03 -11.97
N GLU A 117 -2.21 1.75 -13.06
CA GLU A 117 -2.97 1.29 -14.21
C GLU A 117 -2.02 0.59 -15.19
N ILE A 118 -2.33 -0.66 -15.51
CA ILE A 118 -1.60 -1.42 -16.52
C ILE A 118 -2.21 -1.09 -17.89
N GLN A 119 -1.39 -0.60 -18.80
CA GLN A 119 -1.82 -0.30 -20.17
C GLN A 119 -2.32 -1.56 -20.86
N HIS A 120 -3.42 -1.41 -21.59
CA HIS A 120 -3.99 -2.47 -22.42
C HIS A 120 -3.46 -2.34 -23.85
N ASP A 121 -3.21 -3.47 -24.53
CA ASP A 121 -2.59 -3.48 -25.87
C ASP A 121 -3.40 -2.73 -26.93
N HIS A 122 -4.71 -2.67 -26.80
CA HIS A 122 -5.62 -2.15 -27.81
C HIS A 122 -6.55 -1.04 -27.32
N LEU A 123 -6.63 -0.82 -26.01
CA LEU A 123 -7.53 0.17 -25.43
C LEU A 123 -6.71 1.24 -24.72
N THR A 124 -6.90 2.49 -25.13
CA THR A 124 -6.30 3.63 -24.44
C THR A 124 -7.39 4.38 -23.67
N ARG A 125 -7.13 4.64 -22.41
CA ARG A 125 -8.04 5.39 -21.56
C ARG A 125 -7.75 6.89 -21.65
N ASP A 126 -8.81 7.68 -21.84
CA ASP A 126 -8.78 9.13 -21.73
C ASP A 126 -9.90 9.57 -20.78
N GLY A 127 -9.54 9.79 -19.51
CA GLY A 127 -10.48 10.12 -18.46
C GLY A 127 -11.53 9.03 -18.24
N GLU A 128 -12.78 9.30 -18.63
CA GLU A 128 -13.91 8.36 -18.56
C GLU A 128 -14.14 7.59 -19.85
N ASN A 129 -13.46 7.98 -20.93
CA ASN A 129 -13.60 7.38 -22.25
C ASN A 129 -12.52 6.32 -22.51
N LEU A 130 -12.86 5.39 -23.40
CA LEU A 130 -11.95 4.40 -23.94
C LEU A 130 -11.84 4.59 -25.46
N HIS A 131 -10.63 4.70 -25.93
CA HIS A 131 -10.31 4.79 -27.35
C HIS A 131 -9.78 3.44 -27.83
N TYR A 132 -10.29 3.02 -28.97
CA TYR A 132 -9.84 1.84 -29.68
C TYR A 132 -9.49 2.24 -31.12
N GLU A 133 -8.28 1.94 -31.55
CA GLU A 133 -7.86 2.19 -32.92
C GLU A 133 -8.16 0.96 -33.77
N LEU A 134 -9.10 1.12 -34.69
CA LEU A 134 -9.54 0.06 -35.60
C LEU A 134 -8.95 0.27 -36.99
N ASN A 135 -8.10 -0.65 -37.43
CA ASN A 135 -7.55 -0.67 -38.77
C ASN A 135 -8.44 -1.49 -39.70
N LEU A 136 -9.04 -0.85 -40.70
CA LEU A 136 -9.88 -1.48 -41.70
C LEU A 136 -9.13 -1.61 -43.03
N SER A 137 -9.39 -2.69 -43.77
CA SER A 137 -8.95 -2.79 -45.12
C SER A 137 -9.82 -1.91 -46.05
N PHE A 138 -9.26 -1.42 -47.14
CA PHE A 138 -10.02 -0.60 -48.11
C PHE A 138 -11.28 -1.29 -48.65
N PRO A 139 -11.27 -2.57 -49.02
CA PRO A 139 -12.49 -3.28 -49.39
C PRO A 139 -13.55 -3.30 -48.31
N ASP A 140 -13.17 -3.51 -47.05
CA ASP A 140 -14.10 -3.57 -45.91
C ASP A 140 -14.76 -2.20 -45.66
N ALA A 141 -13.98 -1.12 -45.79
CA ALA A 141 -14.51 0.24 -45.65
C ALA A 141 -15.45 0.62 -46.83
N ALA A 142 -15.15 0.15 -48.03
CA ALA A 142 -15.94 0.45 -49.23
C ALA A 142 -17.28 -0.33 -49.27
N LEU A 143 -17.25 -1.60 -48.88
CA LEU A 143 -18.44 -2.50 -48.99
C LEU A 143 -19.25 -2.51 -47.69
N GLY A 144 -18.68 -2.05 -46.56
CA GLY A 144 -19.22 -2.21 -45.24
C GLY A 144 -18.87 -3.58 -44.66
N THR A 145 -18.69 -3.65 -43.37
CA THR A 145 -18.33 -4.88 -42.67
C THR A 145 -18.81 -4.89 -41.23
N GLN A 146 -18.77 -6.05 -40.59
CA GLN A 146 -18.95 -6.19 -39.15
C GLN A 146 -17.65 -6.59 -38.49
N VAL A 147 -17.20 -5.82 -37.51
CA VAL A 147 -15.95 -6.05 -36.80
C VAL A 147 -16.22 -6.29 -35.33
N GLU A 148 -15.50 -7.24 -34.75
CA GLU A 148 -15.51 -7.51 -33.33
C GLU A 148 -14.43 -6.67 -32.64
N ILE A 149 -14.82 -5.84 -31.69
CA ILE A 149 -13.91 -5.03 -30.90
C ILE A 149 -13.93 -5.43 -29.44
N PRO A 150 -12.78 -5.43 -28.75
CA PRO A 150 -12.72 -5.66 -27.33
C PRO A 150 -13.25 -4.44 -26.56
N THR A 151 -14.02 -4.70 -25.53
CA THR A 151 -14.47 -3.69 -24.58
C THR A 151 -14.22 -4.18 -23.15
N VAL A 152 -14.39 -3.31 -22.17
CA VAL A 152 -14.26 -3.68 -20.74
C VAL A 152 -15.21 -4.81 -20.33
N ASN A 153 -16.33 -4.96 -21.01
CA ASN A 153 -17.37 -5.97 -20.69
C ASN A 153 -17.31 -7.21 -21.57
N GLY A 154 -16.33 -7.28 -22.47
CA GLY A 154 -16.19 -8.36 -23.43
C GLY A 154 -16.11 -7.86 -24.88
N ILE A 155 -16.37 -8.73 -25.83
CA ILE A 155 -16.31 -8.42 -27.26
C ILE A 155 -17.67 -7.92 -27.74
N VAL A 156 -17.68 -6.80 -28.47
CA VAL A 156 -18.88 -6.21 -29.09
C VAL A 156 -18.69 -6.20 -30.61
N LYS A 157 -19.78 -6.53 -31.34
CA LYS A 157 -19.81 -6.41 -32.81
C LYS A 157 -20.30 -5.03 -33.21
N ILE A 158 -19.51 -4.35 -34.03
CA ILE A 158 -19.90 -3.06 -34.61
C ILE A 158 -20.08 -3.24 -36.11
N GLY A 159 -21.20 -2.74 -36.64
CA GLY A 159 -21.42 -2.62 -38.08
C GLY A 159 -20.79 -1.33 -38.59
N ILE A 160 -20.06 -1.43 -39.68
CA ILE A 160 -19.47 -0.31 -40.41
C ILE A 160 -20.18 -0.17 -41.73
N ASP A 161 -20.79 0.99 -41.97
CA ASP A 161 -21.52 1.26 -43.18
C ASP A 161 -20.61 1.38 -44.41
N SER A 162 -21.13 1.01 -45.59
CA SER A 162 -20.41 1.14 -46.84
C SER A 162 -20.07 2.60 -47.14
N GLY A 163 -18.83 2.86 -47.55
CA GLY A 163 -18.36 4.21 -47.91
C GLY A 163 -17.91 5.05 -46.70
N THR A 164 -17.64 4.42 -45.57
CA THR A 164 -17.03 5.08 -44.37
C THR A 164 -15.62 5.57 -44.71
N GLN A 165 -15.34 6.86 -44.43
CA GLN A 165 -14.04 7.52 -44.66
C GLN A 165 -13.42 7.93 -43.32
#